data_34a5c9b876e709d5a834b6079f0d7729
#
_entry.id   34a5c9b876e709d5a834b6079f0d7729
#
_cell.length_a   1.000
_cell.length_b   1.000
_cell.length_c   1.000
_cell.angle_alpha   90.00
_cell.angle_beta   90.00
_cell.angle_gamma   90.00
#
_symmetry.space_group_name_H-M   'P 1'
#
loop_
_entity.id
_entity.type
_entity.pdbx_description
1 polymer ?
#
loop_
_entity_poly.entity_id
_entity_poly.type
_entity_poly.pdbx_seq_one_letter_code
_entity_poly.pdbx_strand_id
1 'polypeptide(L)'
;MVTSHYDKKAKEYAAGDSAKEYLYLDSIAAKKVWFGYTLKECREKEINLGLDLKGGMNVTMEVSVPDILDALSGHNETPNYKAALALAKQKQKSSGADFVTLFIESYNEVDPEGQLASIFSTFELKDKVTLTSTNAEVEKVIREEVDGAIQNSFNVLRTRIDRFGVVQPNIQKLAQPGRILIELPGIKEP
;
A
#
# COMPACT_ATOMS: atom_id res chain seq x y z
N MET A 1 -8.19 -28.25 12.85
CA MET A 1 -7.72 -29.64 13.08
C MET A 1 -7.60 -30.45 11.79
N VAL A 2 -8.60 -30.48 10.91
CA VAL A 2 -8.52 -31.24 9.63
C VAL A 2 -7.49 -30.64 8.68
N THR A 3 -7.55 -29.33 8.46
CA THR A 3 -6.59 -28.57 7.64
C THR A 3 -5.16 -28.75 8.12
N SER A 4 -4.91 -28.62 9.42
CA SER A 4 -3.59 -28.80 10.04
C SER A 4 -2.98 -30.20 9.80
N HIS A 5 -3.82 -31.24 9.70
CA HIS A 5 -3.35 -32.59 9.37
C HIS A 5 -2.82 -32.67 7.92
N TYR A 6 -3.54 -32.05 6.98
CA TYR A 6 -3.12 -32.04 5.58
C TYR A 6 -1.94 -31.10 5.33
N ASP A 7 -1.85 -29.99 6.06
CA ASP A 7 -0.69 -29.09 6.01
C ASP A 7 0.59 -29.79 6.52
N LYS A 8 0.47 -30.60 7.59
CA LYS A 8 1.59 -31.39 8.07
C LYS A 8 2.04 -32.42 7.02
N LYS A 9 1.09 -33.14 6.40
CA LYS A 9 1.41 -34.09 5.33
C LYS A 9 2.04 -33.42 4.11
N ALA A 10 1.58 -32.23 3.74
CA ALA A 10 2.14 -31.46 2.65
C ALA A 10 3.60 -31.07 2.92
N LYS A 11 3.90 -30.64 4.14
CA LYS A 11 5.28 -30.33 4.58
C LYS A 11 6.20 -31.56 4.59
N GLU A 12 5.70 -32.68 5.07
CA GLU A 12 6.42 -33.94 5.03
C GLU A 12 6.72 -34.38 3.59
N TYR A 13 5.74 -34.27 2.68
CA TYR A 13 5.91 -34.56 1.26
C TYR A 13 6.87 -33.62 0.55
N ALA A 14 6.80 -32.34 0.87
CA ALA A 14 7.59 -31.28 0.24
C ALA A 14 9.05 -31.27 0.68
N ALA A 15 9.40 -31.86 1.83
CA ALA A 15 10.75 -31.88 2.38
C ALA A 15 11.47 -30.52 2.36
N GLY A 16 10.72 -29.43 2.60
CA GLY A 16 11.23 -28.06 2.59
C GLY A 16 11.08 -27.29 1.26
N ASP A 17 10.54 -27.92 0.22
CA ASP A 17 10.27 -27.27 -1.07
C ASP A 17 8.83 -26.70 -1.10
N SER A 18 8.69 -25.39 -0.98
CA SER A 18 7.40 -24.71 -0.95
C SER A 18 6.55 -24.90 -2.22
N ALA A 19 7.18 -25.09 -3.39
CA ALA A 19 6.46 -25.32 -4.64
C ALA A 19 5.78 -26.71 -4.64
N LYS A 20 6.47 -27.73 -4.11
CA LYS A 20 5.90 -29.07 -3.96
C LYS A 20 4.80 -29.11 -2.90
N GLU A 21 4.95 -28.36 -1.82
CA GLU A 21 3.91 -28.22 -0.80
C GLU A 21 2.63 -27.65 -1.41
N TYR A 22 2.75 -26.57 -2.19
CA TYR A 22 1.62 -25.94 -2.88
C TYR A 22 0.94 -26.91 -3.85
N LEU A 23 1.70 -27.58 -4.73
CA LEU A 23 1.17 -28.54 -5.71
C LEU A 23 0.45 -29.69 -5.04
N TYR A 24 0.98 -30.22 -3.93
CA TYR A 24 0.32 -31.27 -3.17
C TYR A 24 -1.03 -30.79 -2.61
N LEU A 25 -1.07 -29.61 -1.98
CA LEU A 25 -2.29 -29.06 -1.41
C LEU A 25 -3.34 -28.73 -2.49
N ASP A 26 -2.91 -28.24 -3.65
CA ASP A 26 -3.79 -27.97 -4.78
C ASP A 26 -4.38 -29.27 -5.34
N SER A 27 -3.58 -30.31 -5.48
CA SER A 27 -4.03 -31.64 -5.95
C SER A 27 -5.13 -32.29 -5.09
N ILE A 28 -5.16 -31.96 -3.80
CA ILE A 28 -6.15 -32.48 -2.84
C ILE A 28 -7.24 -31.47 -2.47
N ALA A 29 -7.19 -30.25 -3.01
CA ALA A 29 -8.12 -29.17 -2.66
C ALA A 29 -9.58 -29.54 -2.84
N ALA A 30 -9.91 -30.28 -3.93
CA ALA A 30 -11.25 -30.74 -4.23
C ALA A 30 -11.62 -32.07 -3.55
N LYS A 31 -10.68 -32.69 -2.80
CA LYS A 31 -10.95 -33.97 -2.11
C LYS A 31 -11.82 -33.74 -0.88
N LYS A 32 -12.88 -34.55 -0.74
CA LYS A 32 -13.71 -34.57 0.47
C LYS A 32 -12.90 -35.12 1.64
N VAL A 33 -12.70 -34.30 2.67
CA VAL A 33 -11.78 -34.63 3.79
C VAL A 33 -12.49 -34.73 5.13
N TRP A 34 -13.69 -34.13 5.28
CA TRP A 34 -14.42 -34.15 6.54
C TRP A 34 -15.93 -33.92 6.33
N PHE A 35 -16.78 -34.85 6.80
CA PHE A 35 -18.26 -34.78 6.70
C PHE A 35 -18.80 -34.34 5.34
N GLY A 36 -18.12 -34.72 4.25
CA GLY A 36 -18.53 -34.36 2.90
C GLY A 36 -17.97 -33.02 2.38
N TYR A 37 -17.33 -32.22 3.23
CA TYR A 37 -16.66 -31.00 2.83
C TYR A 37 -15.30 -31.27 2.18
N THR A 38 -14.99 -30.50 1.16
CA THR A 38 -13.67 -30.49 0.52
C THR A 38 -12.61 -29.80 1.41
N LEU A 39 -11.34 -30.04 1.17
CA LEU A 39 -10.27 -29.34 1.88
C LEU A 39 -10.38 -27.83 1.71
N LYS A 40 -10.75 -27.36 0.52
CA LYS A 40 -10.98 -25.94 0.23
C LYS A 40 -12.11 -25.35 1.10
N GLU A 41 -13.27 -26.01 1.14
CA GLU A 41 -14.41 -25.57 1.97
C GLU A 41 -14.08 -25.60 3.48
N CYS A 42 -13.29 -26.58 3.92
CA CYS A 42 -12.83 -26.62 5.31
C CYS A 42 -11.93 -25.42 5.64
N ARG A 43 -11.06 -25.01 4.72
CA ARG A 43 -10.20 -23.81 4.89
C ARG A 43 -11.01 -22.51 4.89
N GLU A 44 -12.01 -22.40 4.03
CA GLU A 44 -12.90 -21.22 4.00
C GLU A 44 -13.73 -21.06 5.29
N LYS A 45 -14.07 -22.18 5.94
CA LYS A 45 -14.82 -22.22 7.21
C LYS A 45 -13.93 -22.25 8.46
N GLU A 46 -12.62 -22.31 8.30
CA GLU A 46 -11.68 -22.29 9.43
C GLU A 46 -11.74 -20.95 10.14
N ILE A 47 -11.78 -20.98 11.47
CA ILE A 47 -11.72 -19.75 12.26
C ILE A 47 -10.39 -19.05 11.99
N ASN A 48 -10.46 -17.79 11.56
CA ASN A 48 -9.29 -16.96 11.34
C ASN A 48 -8.59 -16.70 12.67
N LEU A 49 -7.56 -17.47 12.93
CA LEU A 49 -6.65 -17.21 14.03
C LEU A 49 -5.72 -16.07 13.59
N GLY A 50 -5.93 -14.88 14.17
CA GLY A 50 -5.08 -13.70 13.90
C GLY A 50 -3.62 -13.92 14.31
N LEU A 51 -2.81 -12.89 14.15
CA LEU A 51 -1.38 -12.86 14.51
C LEU A 51 -1.11 -13.36 15.93
N ASP A 52 -1.98 -13.04 16.88
CA ASP A 52 -1.84 -13.40 18.31
C ASP A 52 -1.83 -14.91 18.56
N LEU A 53 -2.51 -15.69 17.71
CA LEU A 53 -2.68 -17.13 17.92
C LEU A 53 -1.85 -17.98 16.94
N LYS A 54 -1.60 -17.49 15.73
CA LYS A 54 -0.76 -18.19 14.72
C LYS A 54 0.69 -17.69 14.70
N GLY A 55 0.96 -16.55 15.31
CA GLY A 55 2.18 -15.79 15.04
C GLY A 55 2.14 -15.24 13.63
N GLY A 56 3.20 -14.56 13.22
CA GLY A 56 3.27 -14.00 11.87
C GLY A 56 4.03 -12.69 11.85
N MET A 57 3.90 -11.97 10.75
CA MET A 57 4.57 -10.70 10.53
C MET A 57 3.54 -9.57 10.37
N ASN A 58 3.83 -8.44 11.00
CA ASN A 58 3.10 -7.19 10.85
C ASN A 58 4.05 -6.14 10.26
N VAL A 59 3.70 -5.58 9.12
CA VAL A 59 4.50 -4.58 8.42
C VAL A 59 3.65 -3.37 8.12
N THR A 60 4.15 -2.18 8.48
CA THR A 60 3.55 -0.92 8.04
C THR A 60 4.42 -0.35 6.92
N MET A 61 3.83 -0.17 5.76
CA MET A 61 4.44 0.50 4.62
C MET A 61 3.88 1.91 4.48
N GLU A 62 4.71 2.84 4.01
CA GLU A 62 4.31 4.22 3.74
C GLU A 62 4.63 4.57 2.29
N VAL A 63 3.64 5.13 1.60
CA VAL A 63 3.83 5.68 0.26
C VAL A 63 4.48 7.06 0.40
N SER A 64 5.57 7.29 -0.32
CA SER A 64 6.27 8.58 -0.28
C SER A 64 5.50 9.66 -1.05
N VAL A 65 4.65 10.40 -0.36
CA VAL A 65 3.93 11.54 -0.94
C VAL A 65 4.88 12.62 -1.48
N PRO A 66 6.02 12.91 -0.83
CA PRO A 66 7.03 13.81 -1.40
C PRO A 66 7.51 13.42 -2.79
N ASP A 67 7.71 12.11 -3.04
CA ASP A 67 8.21 11.63 -4.33
C ASP A 67 7.09 11.66 -5.39
N ILE A 68 5.84 11.47 -4.98
CA ILE A 68 4.68 11.66 -5.87
C ILE A 68 4.60 13.12 -6.30
N LEU A 69 4.71 14.08 -5.37
CA LEU A 69 4.71 15.51 -5.72
C LEU A 69 5.86 15.88 -6.65
N ASP A 70 7.04 15.31 -6.41
CA ASP A 70 8.20 15.53 -7.28
C ASP A 70 7.92 15.03 -8.71
N ALA A 71 7.37 13.83 -8.86
CA ALA A 71 6.97 13.29 -10.15
C ALA A 71 5.88 14.15 -10.82
N LEU A 72 4.82 14.54 -10.10
CA LEU A 72 3.73 15.37 -10.63
C LEU A 72 4.22 16.75 -11.08
N SER A 73 5.25 17.31 -10.43
CA SER A 73 5.89 18.56 -10.82
C SER A 73 6.82 18.42 -12.03
N GLY A 74 6.98 17.21 -12.58
CA GLY A 74 7.95 16.92 -13.63
C GLY A 74 9.39 17.06 -13.17
N HIS A 75 9.68 16.73 -11.91
CA HIS A 75 10.98 16.95 -11.26
C HIS A 75 11.43 18.40 -11.31
N ASN A 76 10.55 19.29 -10.85
CA ASN A 76 10.80 20.74 -10.90
C ASN A 76 12.02 21.14 -10.06
N GLU A 77 12.95 21.87 -10.67
CA GLU A 77 14.22 22.26 -10.07
C GLU A 77 14.21 23.71 -9.52
N THR A 78 13.07 24.41 -9.58
CA THR A 78 13.00 25.79 -9.13
C THR A 78 13.35 25.91 -7.63
N PRO A 79 14.12 26.95 -7.24
CA PRO A 79 14.55 27.12 -5.85
C PRO A 79 13.39 27.19 -4.85
N ASN A 80 12.30 27.88 -5.22
CA ASN A 80 11.10 28.03 -4.37
C ASN A 80 10.40 26.69 -4.15
N TYR A 81 10.26 25.85 -5.19
CA TYR A 81 9.69 24.51 -5.06
C TYR A 81 10.53 23.62 -4.15
N LYS A 82 11.86 23.57 -4.38
CA LYS A 82 12.77 22.77 -3.55
C LYS A 82 12.80 23.24 -2.09
N ALA A 83 12.79 24.55 -1.86
CA ALA A 83 12.72 25.11 -0.50
C ALA A 83 11.41 24.72 0.19
N ALA A 84 10.28 24.86 -0.49
CA ALA A 84 8.96 24.49 0.03
C ALA A 84 8.88 22.98 0.35
N LEU A 85 9.39 22.13 -0.55
CA LEU A 85 9.43 20.69 -0.34
C LEU A 85 10.30 20.29 0.86
N ALA A 86 11.47 20.94 1.02
CA ALA A 86 12.35 20.71 2.15
C ALA A 86 11.71 21.15 3.48
N LEU A 87 11.06 22.32 3.49
CA LEU A 87 10.36 22.83 4.66
C LEU A 87 9.17 21.94 5.04
N ALA A 88 8.39 21.44 4.07
CA ALA A 88 7.30 20.50 4.31
C ALA A 88 7.82 19.18 4.91
N LYS A 89 8.92 18.63 4.39
CA LYS A 89 9.58 17.43 4.95
C LYS A 89 10.06 17.66 6.40
N GLN A 90 10.50 18.86 6.73
CA GLN A 90 10.89 19.21 8.10
C GLN A 90 9.66 19.29 9.02
N LYS A 91 8.58 19.95 8.57
CA LYS A 91 7.32 20.08 9.32
C LYS A 91 6.66 18.70 9.55
N GLN A 92 6.75 17.79 8.59
CA GLN A 92 6.20 16.42 8.71
C GLN A 92 6.77 15.66 9.90
N LYS A 93 8.04 15.89 10.29
CA LYS A 93 8.67 15.22 11.43
C LYS A 93 8.05 15.60 12.78
N SER A 94 7.44 16.77 12.85
CA SER A 94 6.85 17.33 14.09
C SER A 94 5.33 17.44 14.03
N SER A 95 4.72 17.22 12.86
CA SER A 95 3.29 17.36 12.63
C SER A 95 2.70 16.03 12.15
N GLY A 96 1.51 15.70 12.63
CA GLY A 96 0.70 14.59 12.08
C GLY A 96 -0.19 14.99 10.91
N ALA A 97 -0.02 16.20 10.36
CA ALA A 97 -0.81 16.71 9.27
C ALA A 97 -0.47 16.00 7.94
N ASP A 98 -1.41 16.02 7.01
CA ASP A 98 -1.23 15.53 5.66
C ASP A 98 -0.10 16.27 4.92
N PHE A 99 0.75 15.52 4.21
CA PHE A 99 1.92 16.11 3.55
C PHE A 99 1.57 17.12 2.47
N VAL A 100 0.46 16.95 1.74
CA VAL A 100 0.01 17.92 0.73
C VAL A 100 -0.32 19.23 1.41
N THR A 101 -1.02 19.21 2.54
CA THR A 101 -1.31 20.42 3.34
C THR A 101 -0.01 21.10 3.77
N LEU A 102 0.93 20.36 4.34
CA LEU A 102 2.22 20.92 4.76
C LEU A 102 3.02 21.51 3.60
N PHE A 103 2.94 20.89 2.43
CA PHE A 103 3.59 21.41 1.23
C PHE A 103 2.98 22.72 0.76
N ILE A 104 1.64 22.81 0.69
CA ILE A 104 0.94 24.04 0.27
C ILE A 104 1.23 25.18 1.24
N GLU A 105 1.16 24.92 2.55
CA GLU A 105 1.53 25.93 3.58
C GLU A 105 2.97 26.38 3.41
N SER A 106 3.89 25.43 3.23
CA SER A 106 5.32 25.74 3.07
C SER A 106 5.59 26.51 1.78
N TYR A 107 4.88 26.19 0.70
CA TYR A 107 5.01 26.92 -0.56
C TYR A 107 4.53 28.38 -0.42
N ASN A 108 3.39 28.60 0.24
CA ASN A 108 2.87 29.93 0.53
C ASN A 108 3.79 30.75 1.47
N GLU A 109 4.54 30.08 2.37
CA GLU A 109 5.54 30.74 3.21
C GLU A 109 6.78 31.18 2.41
N VAL A 110 7.22 30.35 1.46
CA VAL A 110 8.42 30.61 0.63
C VAL A 110 8.10 31.62 -0.49
N ASP A 111 6.93 31.51 -1.07
CA ASP A 111 6.50 32.35 -2.19
C ASP A 111 5.00 32.70 -2.08
N PRO A 112 4.66 33.75 -1.30
CA PRO A 112 3.25 34.11 -1.05
C PRO A 112 2.45 34.51 -2.30
N GLU A 113 3.12 34.98 -3.35
CA GLU A 113 2.51 35.33 -4.62
C GLU A 113 2.71 34.26 -5.71
N GLY A 114 3.35 33.15 -5.33
CA GLY A 114 3.65 32.05 -6.22
C GLY A 114 2.41 31.33 -6.74
N GLN A 115 2.44 30.99 -8.02
CA GLN A 115 1.38 30.22 -8.66
C GLN A 115 1.77 28.75 -8.73
N LEU A 116 1.06 27.88 -8.05
CA LEU A 116 1.25 26.43 -8.13
C LEU A 116 1.07 25.89 -9.55
N ALA A 117 0.23 26.57 -10.35
CA ALA A 117 0.02 26.24 -11.75
C ALA A 117 1.31 26.27 -12.58
N SER A 118 2.25 27.17 -12.26
CA SER A 118 3.55 27.24 -12.96
C SER A 118 4.44 26.03 -12.71
N ILE A 119 4.23 25.32 -11.60
CA ILE A 119 4.97 24.13 -11.19
C ILE A 119 4.29 22.87 -11.71
N PHE A 120 2.96 22.80 -11.60
CA PHE A 120 2.19 21.59 -11.85
C PHE A 120 1.47 21.56 -13.21
N SER A 121 1.67 22.55 -14.11
CA SER A 121 1.20 22.47 -15.50
C SER A 121 2.12 21.56 -16.34
N THR A 122 2.29 20.33 -15.89
CA THR A 122 3.12 19.32 -16.55
C THR A 122 2.34 18.56 -17.62
N PHE A 123 3.06 17.80 -18.44
CA PHE A 123 2.43 16.98 -19.49
C PHE A 123 1.43 15.96 -18.90
N GLU A 124 1.72 15.45 -17.71
CA GLU A 124 0.84 14.48 -17.02
C GLU A 124 -0.46 15.12 -16.53
N LEU A 125 -0.42 16.39 -16.16
CA LEU A 125 -1.58 17.14 -15.62
C LEU A 125 -2.19 18.12 -16.61
N LYS A 126 -1.78 18.13 -17.87
CA LYS A 126 -2.20 19.11 -18.90
C LYS A 126 -3.71 19.24 -19.09
N ASP A 127 -4.45 18.15 -18.86
CA ASP A 127 -5.91 18.12 -19.03
C ASP A 127 -6.64 18.58 -17.75
N LYS A 128 -5.93 18.74 -16.62
CA LYS A 128 -6.48 19.11 -15.31
C LYS A 128 -5.95 20.42 -14.78
N VAL A 129 -4.71 20.78 -15.10
CA VAL A 129 -4.04 22.00 -14.65
C VAL A 129 -3.57 22.80 -15.85
N THR A 130 -4.02 24.06 -15.91
CA THR A 130 -3.57 25.06 -16.90
C THR A 130 -2.83 26.18 -16.18
N LEU A 131 -2.03 26.97 -16.92
CA LEU A 131 -1.32 28.12 -16.37
C LEU A 131 -2.23 29.19 -15.75
N THR A 132 -3.53 29.14 -16.05
CA THR A 132 -4.56 30.05 -15.50
C THR A 132 -5.29 29.46 -14.29
N SER A 133 -4.99 28.21 -13.91
CA SER A 133 -5.62 27.56 -12.76
C SER A 133 -5.22 28.24 -11.46
N THR A 134 -6.17 28.40 -10.56
CA THR A 134 -5.94 28.95 -9.23
C THR A 134 -5.19 27.95 -8.34
N ASN A 135 -4.50 28.44 -7.30
CA ASN A 135 -3.82 27.56 -6.35
C ASN A 135 -4.76 26.54 -5.68
N ALA A 136 -6.02 26.90 -5.41
CA ALA A 136 -7.02 26.01 -4.84
C ALA A 136 -7.44 24.89 -5.82
N GLU A 137 -7.56 25.18 -7.10
CA GLU A 137 -7.84 24.15 -8.13
C GLU A 137 -6.67 23.21 -8.29
N VAL A 138 -5.44 23.72 -8.32
CA VAL A 138 -4.23 22.91 -8.41
C VAL A 138 -4.09 22.03 -7.17
N GLU A 139 -4.31 22.55 -5.96
CA GLU A 139 -4.31 21.77 -4.73
C GLU A 139 -5.29 20.60 -4.80
N LYS A 140 -6.51 20.84 -5.28
CA LYS A 140 -7.52 19.78 -5.42
C LYS A 140 -7.04 18.68 -6.36
N VAL A 141 -6.49 19.05 -7.51
CA VAL A 141 -5.94 18.07 -8.47
C VAL A 141 -4.78 17.28 -7.86
N ILE A 142 -3.86 17.95 -7.16
CA ILE A 142 -2.75 17.27 -6.48
C ILE A 142 -3.26 16.23 -5.48
N ARG A 143 -4.27 16.58 -4.68
CA ARG A 143 -4.87 15.64 -3.70
C ARG A 143 -5.50 14.43 -4.40
N GLU A 144 -6.24 14.64 -5.47
CA GLU A 144 -6.85 13.57 -6.27
C GLU A 144 -5.79 12.62 -6.85
N GLU A 145 -4.67 13.15 -7.38
CA GLU A 145 -3.59 12.35 -7.94
C GLU A 145 -2.82 11.58 -6.84
N VAL A 146 -2.54 12.21 -5.71
CA VAL A 146 -1.90 11.55 -4.57
C VAL A 146 -2.76 10.40 -4.03
N ASP A 147 -4.06 10.64 -3.86
CA ASP A 147 -5.00 9.60 -3.42
C ASP A 147 -5.09 8.45 -4.43
N GLY A 148 -5.10 8.78 -5.72
CA GLY A 148 -5.06 7.80 -6.81
C GLY A 148 -3.78 6.95 -6.78
N ALA A 149 -2.62 7.56 -6.58
CA ALA A 149 -1.34 6.87 -6.48
C ALA A 149 -1.28 5.95 -5.24
N ILE A 150 -1.79 6.41 -4.09
CA ILE A 150 -1.90 5.60 -2.87
C ILE A 150 -2.83 4.40 -3.11
N GLN A 151 -3.99 4.63 -3.76
CA GLN A 151 -4.92 3.55 -4.09
C GLN A 151 -4.32 2.52 -5.04
N ASN A 152 -3.59 2.97 -6.04
CA ASN A 152 -2.90 2.09 -6.99
C ASN A 152 -1.82 1.26 -6.28
N SER A 153 -1.01 1.89 -5.43
CA SER A 153 0.00 1.21 -4.60
C SER A 153 -0.63 0.14 -3.71
N PHE A 154 -1.76 0.44 -3.07
CA PHE A 154 -2.52 -0.51 -2.27
C PHE A 154 -2.98 -1.72 -3.10
N ASN A 155 -3.55 -1.49 -4.29
CA ASN A 155 -4.03 -2.54 -5.18
C ASN A 155 -2.87 -3.44 -5.69
N VAL A 156 -1.73 -2.82 -6.03
CA VAL A 156 -0.52 -3.55 -6.44
C VAL A 156 0.00 -4.44 -5.31
N LEU A 157 0.10 -3.91 -4.09
CA LEU A 157 0.53 -4.67 -2.92
C LEU A 157 -0.41 -5.83 -2.64
N ARG A 158 -1.72 -5.58 -2.63
CA ARG A 158 -2.73 -6.62 -2.45
C ARG A 158 -2.59 -7.73 -3.47
N THR A 159 -2.50 -7.38 -4.76
CA THR A 159 -2.36 -8.37 -5.84
C THR A 159 -1.08 -9.19 -5.70
N ARG A 160 0.03 -8.57 -5.27
CA ARG A 160 1.29 -9.28 -5.04
C ARG A 160 1.19 -10.24 -3.87
N ILE A 161 0.64 -9.79 -2.75
CA ILE A 161 0.48 -10.61 -1.53
C ILE A 161 -0.45 -11.80 -1.80
N ASP A 162 -1.56 -11.58 -2.51
CA ASP A 162 -2.49 -12.66 -2.91
C ASP A 162 -1.79 -13.73 -3.76
N ARG A 163 -0.84 -13.33 -4.63
CA ARG A 163 -0.05 -14.27 -5.46
C ARG A 163 0.96 -15.08 -4.66
N PHE A 164 1.43 -14.61 -3.52
CA PHE A 164 2.34 -15.36 -2.65
C PHE A 164 1.65 -16.51 -1.91
N GLY A 165 0.33 -16.66 -2.04
CA GLY A 165 -0.40 -17.75 -1.42
C GLY A 165 -0.43 -17.69 0.11
N VAL A 166 -0.22 -16.51 0.69
CA VAL A 166 -0.36 -16.31 2.13
C VAL A 166 -1.81 -16.56 2.52
N VAL A 167 -2.00 -17.44 3.49
CA VAL A 167 -3.34 -17.77 3.97
C VAL A 167 -3.89 -16.59 4.76
N GLN A 168 -4.90 -15.92 4.18
CA GLN A 168 -5.68 -14.86 4.82
C GLN A 168 -4.84 -13.63 5.26
N PRO A 169 -4.14 -12.96 4.34
CA PRO A 169 -3.47 -11.72 4.66
C PRO A 169 -4.51 -10.65 4.99
N ASN A 170 -4.23 -9.82 5.99
CA ASN A 170 -5.03 -8.63 6.28
C ASN A 170 -4.26 -7.41 5.78
N ILE A 171 -4.86 -6.65 4.85
CA ILE A 171 -4.24 -5.47 4.27
C ILE A 171 -5.21 -4.31 4.46
N GLN A 172 -4.81 -3.29 5.20
CA GLN A 172 -5.65 -2.15 5.55
C GLN A 172 -4.92 -0.83 5.30
N LYS A 173 -5.67 0.17 4.86
CA LYS A 173 -5.20 1.56 4.90
C LYS A 173 -5.38 2.10 6.32
N LEU A 174 -4.36 2.73 6.85
CA LEU A 174 -4.44 3.40 8.14
C LEU A 174 -5.08 4.79 7.99
N ALA A 175 -5.54 5.34 9.11
CA ALA A 175 -6.13 6.68 9.16
C ALA A 175 -5.15 7.79 8.71
N GLN A 176 -3.85 7.56 8.90
CA GLN A 176 -2.83 8.46 8.35
C GLN A 176 -2.67 8.21 6.85
N PRO A 177 -2.79 9.26 6.01
CA PRO A 177 -2.66 9.15 4.57
C PRO A 177 -1.35 8.50 4.13
N GLY A 178 -1.42 7.60 3.16
CA GLY A 178 -0.26 6.92 2.60
C GLY A 178 0.24 5.70 3.37
N ARG A 179 -0.27 5.41 4.57
CA ARG A 179 0.14 4.23 5.35
C ARG A 179 -0.76 3.04 5.12
N ILE A 180 -0.12 1.90 4.90
CA ILE A 180 -0.76 0.60 4.63
C ILE A 180 -0.23 -0.41 5.65
N LEU A 181 -1.13 -0.96 6.44
CA LEU A 181 -0.85 -2.06 7.36
C LEU A 181 -1.01 -3.39 6.63
N ILE A 182 -0.04 -4.27 6.76
CA ILE A 182 -0.03 -5.61 6.17
C ILE A 182 0.24 -6.61 7.28
N GLU A 183 -0.71 -7.48 7.53
CA GLU A 183 -0.58 -8.57 8.49
C GLU A 183 -0.56 -9.90 7.74
N LEU A 184 0.48 -10.68 7.97
CA LEU A 184 0.75 -11.95 7.31
C LEU A 184 0.79 -13.08 8.36
N PRO A 185 -0.36 -13.68 8.69
CA PRO A 185 -0.41 -14.74 9.69
C PRO A 185 0.36 -15.99 9.25
N GLY A 186 1.13 -16.57 10.17
CA GLY A 186 1.83 -17.84 9.96
C GLY A 186 3.15 -17.77 9.20
N ILE A 187 3.59 -16.58 8.75
CA ILE A 187 4.92 -16.39 8.16
C ILE A 187 5.92 -16.20 9.29
N LYS A 188 6.98 -17.02 9.28
CA LYS A 188 8.01 -17.02 10.34
C LYS A 188 9.26 -16.24 9.97
N GLU A 189 9.50 -16.04 8.68
CA GLU A 189 10.68 -15.32 8.15
C GLU A 189 10.20 -14.30 7.10
N PRO A 190 10.72 -13.06 7.14
CA PRO A 190 10.38 -12.03 6.17
C PRO A 190 10.98 -12.30 4.79
#